data_080a424f7b5b084b17cd783cc23c9b90
#
_entry.id   080a424f7b5b084b17cd783cc23c9b90
#
_cell.length_a   1.000
_cell.length_b   1.000
_cell.length_c   1.000
_cell.angle_alpha   90.00
_cell.angle_beta   90.00
_cell.angle_gamma   90.00
#
_symmetry.space_group_name_H-M   'P 1'
#
loop_
_entity.id
_entity.type
_entity.pdbx_description
1 polymer ?
#
loop_
_entity_poly.entity_id
_entity_poly.type
_entity_poly.pdbx_seq_one_letter_code
_entity_poly.pdbx_strand_id
1 'polypeptide(L)'
;TMDKDGKKVSGKIHSVETLGAADGPGLRFVLFLQGCTLRCKYCHNPDTWAACNAERTATAEDIANEIIRYKNYFGKKGGVTVSGGEPLLQLDFLTELFKILKQNGIHTAIDTSGAPYNEYDPRYKELLALTDLVILDIKHIDDLKCRELTGTGNIATKKFAKTLSDNGVAMWIRQVLVPGLTDDENDLKRTREWINTLKTVERVEVLPYHTLGKPKYEQLGLSYPLGDTPIPTREQIDKAKAILIG
;
A
#
# COMPACT_ATOMS: atom_id res chain seq x y z
N THR A 1 1.18 1.60 24.66
CA THR A 1 0.13 0.59 24.90
C THR A 1 0.76 -0.78 25.00
N MET A 2 0.18 -1.65 25.79
CA MET A 2 0.61 -3.04 25.97
C MET A 2 -0.26 -3.94 25.09
N ASP A 3 0.32 -5.00 24.55
CA ASP A 3 -0.43 -6.06 23.89
C ASP A 3 -1.17 -6.94 24.93
N LYS A 4 -1.85 -7.99 24.45
CA LYS A 4 -2.59 -8.93 25.31
C LYS A 4 -1.69 -9.68 26.32
N ASP A 5 -0.40 -9.71 26.05
CA ASP A 5 0.62 -10.38 26.88
C ASP A 5 1.38 -9.40 27.79
N GLY A 6 0.94 -8.13 27.89
CA GLY A 6 1.58 -7.09 28.70
C GLY A 6 2.92 -6.58 28.14
N LYS A 7 3.21 -6.83 26.84
CA LYS A 7 4.39 -6.29 26.16
C LYS A 7 4.04 -5.03 25.39
N LYS A 8 5.02 -4.14 25.18
CA LYS A 8 4.84 -2.98 24.29
C LYS A 8 4.54 -3.46 22.87
N VAL A 9 3.50 -2.87 22.24
CA VAL A 9 3.14 -3.16 20.86
C VAL A 9 4.30 -2.79 19.93
N SER A 10 4.80 -3.75 19.19
CA SER A 10 5.96 -3.61 18.30
C SER A 10 5.65 -4.09 16.90
N GLY A 11 6.36 -3.52 15.92
CA GLY A 11 6.26 -3.87 14.51
C GLY A 11 7.58 -4.38 13.95
N LYS A 12 7.46 -5.20 12.91
CA LYS A 12 8.58 -5.70 12.10
C LYS A 12 8.82 -4.70 10.97
N ILE A 13 9.97 -4.06 11.00
CA ILE A 13 10.36 -2.98 10.09
C ILE A 13 11.33 -3.54 9.04
N HIS A 14 11.08 -3.24 7.79
CA HIS A 14 12.00 -3.47 6.69
C HIS A 14 12.98 -2.29 6.55
N SER A 15 12.46 -1.10 6.27
CA SER A 15 13.28 0.08 6.02
C SER A 15 12.47 1.37 6.23
N VAL A 16 13.14 2.51 6.12
CA VAL A 16 12.52 3.84 6.16
C VAL A 16 13.06 4.72 5.05
N GLU A 17 12.22 5.62 4.55
CA GLU A 17 12.59 6.73 3.67
C GLU A 17 12.09 8.05 4.28
N THR A 18 12.99 8.97 4.54
CA THR A 18 12.69 10.13 5.41
C THR A 18 12.01 11.30 4.72
N LEU A 19 12.14 11.45 3.41
CA LEU A 19 11.62 12.58 2.63
C LEU A 19 11.05 12.10 1.27
N GLY A 20 10.27 11.02 1.28
CA GLY A 20 9.57 10.52 0.09
C GLY A 20 8.57 11.54 -0.45
N ALA A 21 8.51 11.69 -1.77
CA ALA A 21 7.59 12.62 -2.45
C ALA A 21 6.54 11.91 -3.30
N ALA A 22 6.62 10.57 -3.44
CA ALA A 22 5.74 9.79 -4.30
C ALA A 22 4.64 9.00 -3.54
N ASP A 23 4.77 8.90 -2.21
CA ASP A 23 3.96 8.01 -1.39
C ASP A 23 2.85 8.74 -0.62
N GLY A 24 2.22 9.71 -1.28
CA GLY A 24 1.13 10.49 -0.71
C GLY A 24 1.36 12.00 -0.86
N PRO A 25 0.50 12.84 -0.27
CA PRO A 25 0.58 14.29 -0.41
C PRO A 25 1.74 14.88 0.39
N GLY A 26 2.46 15.81 -0.22
CA GLY A 26 3.59 16.53 0.40
C GLY A 26 4.83 15.65 0.61
N LEU A 27 5.74 16.08 1.50
CA LEU A 27 6.89 15.28 1.89
C LEU A 27 6.48 14.29 2.99
N ARG A 28 6.93 13.04 2.86
CA ARG A 28 6.50 11.96 3.75
C ARG A 28 7.69 11.25 4.40
N PHE A 29 7.51 10.88 5.64
CA PHE A 29 8.28 9.79 6.22
C PHE A 29 7.59 8.50 5.81
N VAL A 30 8.27 7.67 5.01
CA VAL A 30 7.73 6.39 4.55
C VAL A 30 8.31 5.27 5.40
N LEU A 31 7.46 4.55 6.10
CA LEU A 31 7.82 3.39 6.90
C LEU A 31 7.45 2.12 6.14
N PHE A 32 8.43 1.32 5.75
CA PHE A 32 8.21 0.05 5.08
C PHE A 32 8.20 -1.08 6.11
N LEU A 33 7.05 -1.75 6.25
CA LEU A 33 6.89 -2.89 7.14
C LEU A 33 7.31 -4.19 6.45
N GLN A 34 7.76 -5.16 7.26
CA GLN A 34 8.13 -6.49 6.83
C GLN A 34 6.94 -7.43 6.91
N GLY A 35 6.81 -8.30 5.91
CA GLY A 35 5.75 -9.29 5.78
C GLY A 35 4.74 -8.94 4.68
N CYS A 36 4.50 -9.88 3.76
CA CYS A 36 3.48 -9.77 2.72
C CYS A 36 2.96 -11.17 2.36
N THR A 37 1.65 -11.31 2.24
CA THR A 37 1.02 -12.58 1.82
C THR A 37 0.86 -12.69 0.30
N LEU A 38 0.93 -11.57 -0.42
CA LEU A 38 0.87 -11.58 -1.88
C LEU A 38 2.19 -11.99 -2.49
N ARG A 39 2.11 -12.52 -3.73
CA ARG A 39 3.24 -12.87 -4.58
C ARG A 39 3.08 -12.23 -5.96
N CYS A 40 2.92 -10.89 -5.95
CA CYS A 40 2.75 -10.13 -7.18
C CYS A 40 3.91 -10.40 -8.13
N LYS A 41 3.61 -10.77 -9.38
CA LYS A 41 4.65 -11.10 -10.39
C LYS A 41 5.58 -9.92 -10.67
N TYR A 42 5.10 -8.68 -10.47
CA TYR A 42 5.86 -7.44 -10.65
C TYR A 42 6.36 -6.83 -9.32
N CYS A 43 6.44 -7.61 -8.24
CA CYS A 43 6.85 -7.06 -6.95
C CYS A 43 8.25 -6.44 -7.03
N HIS A 44 8.40 -5.21 -6.53
CA HIS A 44 9.71 -4.55 -6.46
C HIS A 44 10.47 -4.87 -5.17
N ASN A 45 9.76 -5.40 -4.16
CA ASN A 45 10.30 -5.65 -2.83
C ASN A 45 10.04 -7.09 -2.37
N PRO A 46 10.53 -8.12 -3.10
CA PRO A 46 10.36 -9.53 -2.70
C PRO A 46 11.07 -9.83 -1.38
N ASP A 47 12.05 -9.05 -0.99
CA ASP A 47 12.75 -9.05 0.30
C ASP A 47 11.81 -8.75 1.48
N THR A 48 10.67 -8.08 1.26
CA THR A 48 9.67 -7.84 2.30
C THR A 48 8.74 -9.02 2.58
N TRP A 49 8.75 -10.09 1.80
CA TRP A 49 7.74 -11.14 1.89
C TRP A 49 7.77 -11.92 3.20
N ALA A 50 8.95 -12.33 3.65
CA ALA A 50 9.10 -13.15 4.83
C ALA A 50 9.16 -12.30 6.11
N ALA A 51 8.15 -12.40 6.96
CA ALA A 51 8.08 -11.64 8.21
C ALA A 51 9.23 -11.95 9.20
N CYS A 52 9.89 -13.10 9.06
CA CYS A 52 11.05 -13.46 9.89
C CYS A 52 12.35 -12.73 9.50
N ASN A 53 12.39 -12.13 8.30
CA ASN A 53 13.58 -11.44 7.77
C ASN A 53 13.57 -9.92 8.09
N ALA A 54 12.78 -9.48 9.07
CA ALA A 54 12.75 -8.07 9.45
C ALA A 54 14.14 -7.59 9.89
N GLU A 55 14.60 -6.47 9.32
CA GLU A 55 15.89 -5.87 9.71
C GLU A 55 15.88 -5.41 11.16
N ARG A 56 14.74 -4.90 11.63
CA ARG A 56 14.55 -4.53 13.03
C ARG A 56 13.12 -4.77 13.51
N THR A 57 12.98 -5.00 14.80
CA THR A 57 11.70 -4.90 15.52
C THR A 57 11.76 -3.67 16.41
N ALA A 58 10.75 -2.82 16.34
CA ALA A 58 10.69 -1.58 17.13
C ALA A 58 9.28 -1.35 17.68
N THR A 59 9.19 -0.69 18.85
CA THR A 59 7.89 -0.31 19.40
C THR A 59 7.25 0.83 18.60
N ALA A 60 5.93 0.94 18.64
CA ALA A 60 5.22 2.06 18.02
C ALA A 60 5.70 3.42 18.57
N GLU A 61 6.06 3.48 19.85
CA GLU A 61 6.60 4.66 20.50
C GLU A 61 7.98 5.05 19.95
N ASP A 62 8.90 4.07 19.76
CA ASP A 62 10.24 4.33 19.21
C ASP A 62 10.15 4.89 17.78
N ILE A 63 9.29 4.27 16.96
CA ILE A 63 9.06 4.72 15.57
C ILE A 63 8.39 6.10 15.56
N ALA A 64 7.40 6.34 16.40
CA ALA A 64 6.76 7.65 16.49
C ALA A 64 7.76 8.74 16.88
N ASN A 65 8.63 8.48 17.85
CA ASN A 65 9.68 9.42 18.27
C ASN A 65 10.69 9.70 17.15
N GLU A 66 11.02 8.71 16.34
CA GLU A 66 11.85 8.88 15.15
C GLU A 66 11.16 9.80 14.14
N ILE A 67 9.89 9.54 13.82
CA ILE A 67 9.08 10.30 12.87
C ILE A 67 8.89 11.77 13.31
N ILE A 68 8.61 12.02 14.60
CA ILE A 68 8.35 13.35 15.14
C ILE A 68 9.53 14.30 14.91
N ARG A 69 10.77 13.80 14.83
CA ARG A 69 11.96 14.61 14.51
C ARG A 69 11.90 15.24 13.12
N TYR A 70 11.13 14.62 12.20
CA TYR A 70 10.94 15.10 10.83
C TYR A 70 9.70 15.98 10.65
N LYS A 71 8.90 16.20 11.71
CA LYS A 71 7.62 16.92 11.63
C LYS A 71 7.72 18.27 10.93
N ASN A 72 8.79 19.03 11.17
CA ASN A 72 8.99 20.35 10.57
C ASN A 72 9.17 20.31 9.04
N TYR A 73 9.55 19.17 8.47
CA TYR A 73 9.73 19.00 7.02
C TYR A 73 8.43 18.64 6.31
N PHE A 74 7.40 18.18 7.00
CA PHE A 74 6.13 17.76 6.41
C PHE A 74 5.30 18.92 5.86
N GLY A 75 5.53 20.14 6.34
CA GLY A 75 4.74 21.30 5.95
C GLY A 75 3.24 21.09 6.24
N LYS A 76 2.38 21.67 5.38
CA LYS A 76 0.92 21.61 5.58
C LYS A 76 0.27 20.32 5.06
N LYS A 77 0.90 19.61 4.10
CA LYS A 77 0.31 18.48 3.39
C LYS A 77 1.03 17.17 3.65
N GLY A 78 2.27 17.21 4.11
CA GLY A 78 3.09 16.02 4.36
C GLY A 78 2.73 15.32 5.65
N GLY A 79 3.42 14.21 5.92
CA GLY A 79 3.19 13.38 7.10
C GLY A 79 3.86 12.02 7.00
N VAL A 80 3.15 10.98 7.38
CA VAL A 80 3.65 9.61 7.39
C VAL A 80 2.86 8.76 6.41
N THR A 81 3.55 7.89 5.68
CA THR A 81 2.95 6.77 4.95
C THR A 81 3.54 5.47 5.48
N VAL A 82 2.69 4.55 5.89
CA VAL A 82 3.11 3.19 6.22
C VAL A 82 2.79 2.29 5.03
N SER A 83 3.84 1.69 4.48
CA SER A 83 3.86 0.85 3.30
C SER A 83 4.70 -0.42 3.56
N GLY A 84 5.38 -0.97 2.56
CA GLY A 84 6.33 -2.06 2.70
C GLY A 84 5.92 -3.33 1.98
N GLY A 85 5.83 -4.44 2.71
CA GLY A 85 5.18 -5.64 2.25
C GLY A 85 3.66 -5.43 2.20
N GLU A 86 2.99 -5.68 3.34
CA GLU A 86 1.56 -5.40 3.49
C GLU A 86 1.29 -4.89 4.93
N PRO A 87 1.06 -3.59 5.12
CA PRO A 87 0.93 -2.99 6.46
C PRO A 87 -0.24 -3.56 7.28
N LEU A 88 -1.33 -3.95 6.62
CA LEU A 88 -2.52 -4.46 7.30
C LEU A 88 -2.28 -5.82 7.99
N LEU A 89 -1.13 -6.48 7.78
CA LEU A 89 -0.72 -7.65 8.57
C LEU A 89 -0.28 -7.29 9.99
N GLN A 90 -0.02 -6.01 10.27
CA GLN A 90 0.47 -5.53 11.56
C GLN A 90 -0.48 -4.49 12.18
N LEU A 91 -1.80 -4.79 12.20
CA LEU A 91 -2.86 -3.87 12.60
C LEU A 91 -2.64 -3.23 13.97
N ASP A 92 -2.26 -4.01 14.98
CA ASP A 92 -2.10 -3.49 16.35
C ASP A 92 -0.95 -2.48 16.43
N PHE A 93 0.18 -2.76 15.74
CA PHE A 93 1.29 -1.83 15.64
C PHE A 93 0.90 -0.56 14.88
N LEU A 94 0.22 -0.72 13.75
CA LEU A 94 -0.22 0.39 12.90
C LEU A 94 -1.18 1.32 13.64
N THR A 95 -2.15 0.74 14.35
CA THR A 95 -3.13 1.49 15.15
C THR A 95 -2.44 2.28 16.25
N GLU A 96 -1.54 1.64 17.00
CA GLU A 96 -0.82 2.31 18.09
C GLU A 96 0.09 3.43 17.59
N LEU A 97 0.82 3.18 16.50
CA LEU A 97 1.65 4.20 15.86
C LEU A 97 0.79 5.41 15.45
N PHE A 98 -0.35 5.17 14.80
CA PHE A 98 -1.22 6.24 14.32
C PHE A 98 -1.87 7.03 15.47
N LYS A 99 -2.20 6.40 16.59
CA LYS A 99 -2.63 7.12 17.80
C LYS A 99 -1.61 8.18 18.22
N ILE A 100 -0.35 7.78 18.36
CA ILE A 100 0.72 8.68 18.78
C ILE A 100 0.94 9.79 17.75
N LEU A 101 0.93 9.46 16.45
CA LEU A 101 1.11 10.43 15.37
C LEU A 101 -0.04 11.44 15.32
N LYS A 102 -1.29 11.01 15.49
CA LYS A 102 -2.47 11.89 15.51
C LYS A 102 -2.44 12.85 16.71
N GLN A 103 -2.01 12.39 17.89
CA GLN A 103 -1.80 13.24 19.05
C GLN A 103 -0.75 14.34 18.80
N ASN A 104 0.17 14.09 17.89
CA ASN A 104 1.18 15.06 17.46
C ASN A 104 0.78 15.88 16.23
N GLY A 105 -0.48 15.76 15.76
CA GLY A 105 -0.98 16.51 14.60
C GLY A 105 -0.30 16.13 13.28
N ILE A 106 0.14 14.88 13.15
CA ILE A 106 0.81 14.36 11.94
C ILE A 106 -0.22 13.64 11.07
N HIS A 107 -0.25 13.95 9.79
CA HIS A 107 -1.09 13.29 8.80
C HIS A 107 -0.63 11.85 8.56
N THR A 108 -1.58 10.91 8.59
CA THR A 108 -1.35 9.47 8.50
C THR A 108 -1.89 8.89 7.21
N ALA A 109 -1.08 8.11 6.51
CA ALA A 109 -1.50 7.39 5.31
C ALA A 109 -1.07 5.92 5.38
N ILE A 110 -1.86 5.05 4.77
CA ILE A 110 -1.56 3.63 4.57
C ILE A 110 -1.48 3.36 3.07
N ASP A 111 -0.38 2.74 2.62
CA ASP A 111 -0.22 2.23 1.26
C ASP A 111 -0.35 0.70 1.30
N THR A 112 -1.42 0.17 0.75
CA THR A 112 -1.83 -1.24 0.94
C THR A 112 -2.53 -1.82 -0.29
N SER A 113 -2.46 -3.14 -0.42
CA SER A 113 -3.29 -3.89 -1.34
C SER A 113 -4.73 -4.10 -0.84
N GLY A 114 -4.97 -3.93 0.47
CA GLY A 114 -6.25 -4.27 1.10
C GLY A 114 -6.56 -5.77 1.16
N ALA A 115 -5.64 -6.63 0.69
CA ALA A 115 -5.90 -8.08 0.64
C ALA A 115 -6.11 -8.75 1.99
N PRO A 116 -5.47 -8.32 3.11
CA PRO A 116 -5.73 -8.89 4.43
C PRO A 116 -7.04 -8.41 5.07
N TYR A 117 -7.75 -7.47 4.46
CA TYR A 117 -8.96 -6.90 5.06
C TYR A 117 -10.00 -7.96 5.40
N ASN A 118 -10.51 -7.90 6.63
CA ASN A 118 -11.61 -8.73 7.11
C ASN A 118 -12.68 -7.82 7.76
N GLU A 119 -13.86 -7.77 7.17
CA GLU A 119 -14.98 -6.93 7.62
C GLU A 119 -15.47 -7.26 9.04
N TYR A 120 -15.16 -8.45 9.53
CA TYR A 120 -15.54 -8.91 10.87
C TYR A 120 -14.47 -8.61 11.95
N ASP A 121 -13.31 -8.10 11.57
CA ASP A 121 -12.27 -7.74 12.53
C ASP A 121 -12.50 -6.30 13.03
N PRO A 122 -12.87 -6.13 14.32
CA PRO A 122 -13.22 -4.83 14.88
C PRO A 122 -12.04 -3.84 14.94
N ARG A 123 -10.80 -4.31 14.82
CA ARG A 123 -9.60 -3.46 14.86
C ARG A 123 -9.55 -2.47 13.70
N TYR A 124 -10.14 -2.83 12.55
CA TYR A 124 -10.20 -1.91 11.41
C TYR A 124 -10.96 -0.63 11.72
N LYS A 125 -12.04 -0.70 12.53
CA LYS A 125 -12.81 0.49 12.89
C LYS A 125 -11.94 1.54 13.60
N GLU A 126 -11.09 1.09 14.53
CA GLU A 126 -10.19 1.99 15.26
C GLU A 126 -9.09 2.53 14.34
N LEU A 127 -8.46 1.67 13.54
CA LEU A 127 -7.41 2.08 12.59
C LEU A 127 -7.95 3.13 11.60
N LEU A 128 -9.13 2.91 11.03
CA LEU A 128 -9.69 3.83 10.04
C LEU A 128 -10.04 5.20 10.61
N ALA A 129 -10.45 5.27 11.89
CA ALA A 129 -10.69 6.54 12.58
C ALA A 129 -9.39 7.37 12.79
N LEU A 130 -8.22 6.73 12.67
CA LEU A 130 -6.90 7.35 12.81
C LEU A 130 -6.20 7.58 11.47
N THR A 131 -6.83 7.20 10.36
CA THR A 131 -6.22 7.21 9.01
C THR A 131 -6.80 8.35 8.19
N ASP A 132 -5.95 9.25 7.72
CA ASP A 132 -6.37 10.38 6.88
C ASP A 132 -6.46 10.00 5.40
N LEU A 133 -5.63 9.07 4.93
CA LEU A 133 -5.57 8.65 3.53
C LEU A 133 -5.23 7.16 3.43
N VAL A 134 -5.91 6.46 2.54
CA VAL A 134 -5.49 5.13 2.08
C VAL A 134 -5.10 5.20 0.61
N ILE A 135 -3.86 4.82 0.30
CA ILE A 135 -3.38 4.57 -1.04
C ILE A 135 -3.63 3.09 -1.30
N LEU A 136 -4.63 2.80 -2.11
CA LEU A 136 -5.11 1.44 -2.32
C LEU A 136 -4.71 0.94 -3.71
N ASP A 137 -3.91 -0.12 -3.71
CA ASP A 137 -3.50 -0.81 -4.94
C ASP A 137 -4.59 -1.76 -5.45
N ILE A 138 -5.26 -1.43 -6.55
CA ILE A 138 -6.04 -2.41 -7.29
C ILE A 138 -5.11 -3.19 -8.23
N LYS A 139 -4.86 -4.46 -7.91
CA LYS A 139 -3.92 -5.28 -8.67
C LYS A 139 -4.51 -5.73 -10.00
N HIS A 140 -5.78 -6.13 -10.00
CA HIS A 140 -6.59 -6.40 -11.19
C HIS A 140 -8.08 -6.34 -10.84
N ILE A 141 -8.93 -5.87 -11.74
CA ILE A 141 -10.38 -5.77 -11.52
C ILE A 141 -11.08 -7.14 -11.55
N ASP A 142 -10.59 -8.06 -12.36
CA ASP A 142 -11.06 -9.44 -12.43
C ASP A 142 -10.41 -10.29 -11.34
N ASP A 143 -11.20 -11.09 -10.61
CA ASP A 143 -10.71 -11.88 -9.46
C ASP A 143 -9.77 -13.01 -9.87
N LEU A 144 -10.05 -13.70 -10.99
CA LEU A 144 -9.21 -14.80 -11.46
C LEU A 144 -7.85 -14.27 -11.95
N LYS A 145 -7.85 -13.24 -12.78
CA LYS A 145 -6.62 -12.59 -13.24
C LYS A 145 -5.83 -11.97 -12.07
N CYS A 146 -6.52 -11.46 -11.03
CA CYS A 146 -5.88 -11.00 -9.81
C CYS A 146 -5.15 -12.15 -9.09
N ARG A 147 -5.78 -13.33 -8.97
CA ARG A 147 -5.15 -14.52 -8.38
C ARG A 147 -3.95 -14.98 -9.17
N GLU A 148 -4.04 -15.00 -10.48
CA GLU A 148 -2.91 -15.37 -11.35
C GLU A 148 -1.74 -14.39 -11.23
N LEU A 149 -2.03 -13.10 -11.00
CA LEU A 149 -1.06 -12.04 -10.90
C LEU A 149 -0.37 -11.96 -9.54
N THR A 150 -1.12 -12.25 -8.45
CA THR A 150 -0.69 -11.96 -7.06
C THR A 150 -0.73 -13.14 -6.11
N GLY A 151 -1.31 -14.26 -6.53
CA GLY A 151 -1.61 -15.40 -5.66
C GLY A 151 -2.89 -15.24 -4.83
N THR A 152 -3.55 -14.08 -4.86
CA THR A 152 -4.74 -13.76 -4.05
C THR A 152 -5.78 -12.99 -4.88
N GLY A 153 -7.07 -13.27 -4.67
CA GLY A 153 -8.15 -12.56 -5.34
C GLY A 153 -8.36 -11.13 -4.81
N ASN A 154 -9.24 -10.39 -5.48
CA ASN A 154 -9.49 -8.97 -5.18
C ASN A 154 -10.74 -8.71 -4.32
N ILE A 155 -11.44 -9.74 -3.86
CA ILE A 155 -12.71 -9.57 -3.11
C ILE A 155 -12.49 -8.76 -1.84
N ALA A 156 -11.45 -9.09 -1.05
CA ALA A 156 -11.14 -8.35 0.18
C ALA A 156 -10.75 -6.90 -0.11
N THR A 157 -9.93 -6.65 -1.14
CA THR A 157 -9.55 -5.30 -1.60
C THR A 157 -10.77 -4.47 -1.96
N LYS A 158 -11.73 -5.02 -2.73
CA LYS A 158 -12.96 -4.33 -3.11
C LYS A 158 -13.88 -4.05 -1.91
N LYS A 159 -13.99 -5.00 -0.99
CA LYS A 159 -14.72 -4.80 0.28
C LYS A 159 -14.07 -3.70 1.12
N PHE A 160 -12.74 -3.68 1.19
CA PHE A 160 -12.01 -2.64 1.91
C PHE A 160 -12.25 -1.26 1.31
N ALA A 161 -12.14 -1.12 -0.02
CA ALA A 161 -12.45 0.14 -0.72
C ALA A 161 -13.87 0.64 -0.42
N LYS A 162 -14.86 -0.28 -0.43
CA LYS A 162 -16.23 0.08 -0.07
C LYS A 162 -16.33 0.54 1.38
N THR A 163 -15.68 -0.13 2.29
CA THR A 163 -15.66 0.26 3.72
C THR A 163 -15.02 1.63 3.92
N LEU A 164 -13.90 1.91 3.24
CA LEU A 164 -13.27 3.25 3.25
C LEU A 164 -14.23 4.32 2.74
N SER A 165 -14.86 4.07 1.60
CA SER A 165 -15.84 4.97 0.98
C SER A 165 -17.05 5.25 1.89
N ASP A 166 -17.58 4.22 2.52
CA ASP A 166 -18.75 4.34 3.41
C ASP A 166 -18.43 5.06 4.73
N ASN A 167 -17.16 4.99 5.19
CA ASN A 167 -16.69 5.67 6.40
C ASN A 167 -16.05 7.04 6.12
N GLY A 168 -16.08 7.53 4.89
CA GLY A 168 -15.56 8.86 4.56
C GLY A 168 -14.05 8.99 4.55
N VAL A 169 -13.29 7.88 4.50
CA VAL A 169 -11.82 7.89 4.44
C VAL A 169 -11.37 8.21 3.03
N ALA A 170 -10.51 9.21 2.88
CA ALA A 170 -9.95 9.60 1.59
C ALA A 170 -9.14 8.44 0.97
N MET A 171 -9.25 8.26 -0.34
CA MET A 171 -8.54 7.22 -1.09
C MET A 171 -7.80 7.78 -2.29
N TRP A 172 -6.60 7.27 -2.51
CA TRP A 172 -5.96 7.26 -3.82
C TRP A 172 -5.98 5.83 -4.33
N ILE A 173 -6.41 5.63 -5.57
CA ILE A 173 -6.40 4.31 -6.21
C ILE A 173 -5.17 4.22 -7.10
N ARG A 174 -4.37 3.18 -6.92
CA ARG A 174 -3.19 2.88 -7.75
C ARG A 174 -3.38 1.62 -8.56
N GLN A 175 -2.92 1.63 -9.79
CA GLN A 175 -2.81 0.44 -10.63
C GLN A 175 -1.47 0.43 -11.36
N VAL A 176 -0.74 -0.69 -11.25
CA VAL A 176 0.48 -0.92 -12.02
C VAL A 176 0.10 -1.39 -13.42
N LEU A 177 0.60 -0.69 -14.44
CA LEU A 177 0.38 -1.03 -15.84
C LEU A 177 1.49 -1.97 -16.33
N VAL A 178 1.15 -3.24 -16.51
CA VAL A 178 2.05 -4.30 -17.01
C VAL A 178 1.52 -4.77 -18.36
N PRO A 179 2.28 -4.59 -19.46
CA PRO A 179 1.87 -5.01 -20.79
C PRO A 179 1.49 -6.50 -20.85
N GLY A 180 0.33 -6.79 -21.43
CA GLY A 180 -0.22 -8.14 -21.55
C GLY A 180 -0.83 -8.73 -20.30
N LEU A 181 -0.80 -8.01 -19.14
CA LEU A 181 -1.35 -8.49 -17.88
C LEU A 181 -2.40 -7.56 -17.29
N THR A 182 -2.17 -6.24 -17.29
CA THR A 182 -3.06 -5.26 -16.64
C THR A 182 -3.45 -4.11 -17.57
N ASP A 183 -3.14 -4.21 -18.86
CA ASP A 183 -3.34 -3.16 -19.88
C ASP A 183 -4.54 -3.43 -20.83
N ASP A 184 -5.33 -4.49 -20.59
CA ASP A 184 -6.53 -4.75 -21.35
C ASP A 184 -7.56 -3.63 -21.19
N GLU A 185 -8.04 -3.07 -22.31
CA GLU A 185 -8.95 -1.93 -22.31
C GLU A 185 -10.28 -2.19 -21.61
N ASN A 186 -10.83 -3.40 -21.76
CA ASN A 186 -12.11 -3.72 -21.12
C ASN A 186 -11.94 -3.83 -19.62
N ASP A 187 -10.81 -4.38 -19.15
CA ASP A 187 -10.51 -4.47 -17.73
C ASP A 187 -10.22 -3.07 -17.14
N LEU A 188 -9.54 -2.19 -17.88
CA LEU A 188 -9.35 -0.79 -17.48
C LEU A 188 -10.68 -0.04 -17.38
N LYS A 189 -11.59 -0.21 -18.35
CA LYS A 189 -12.95 0.37 -18.31
C LYS A 189 -13.76 -0.15 -17.11
N ARG A 190 -13.75 -1.46 -16.88
CA ARG A 190 -14.39 -2.08 -15.68
C ARG A 190 -13.79 -1.55 -14.38
N THR A 191 -12.47 -1.31 -14.35
CA THR A 191 -11.81 -0.68 -13.20
C THR A 191 -12.31 0.73 -12.99
N ARG A 192 -12.42 1.54 -14.06
CA ARG A 192 -12.98 2.90 -13.98
C ARG A 192 -14.42 2.90 -13.50
N GLU A 193 -15.26 2.03 -14.05
CA GLU A 193 -16.66 1.88 -13.62
C GLU A 193 -16.75 1.55 -12.13
N TRP A 194 -15.92 0.62 -11.65
CA TRP A 194 -15.86 0.28 -10.24
C TRP A 194 -15.38 1.46 -9.37
N ILE A 195 -14.34 2.18 -9.78
CA ILE A 195 -13.85 3.39 -9.07
C ILE A 195 -14.98 4.43 -8.94
N ASN A 196 -15.78 4.61 -9.98
CA ASN A 196 -16.91 5.57 -9.98
C ASN A 196 -18.02 5.22 -8.96
N THR A 197 -18.05 4.00 -8.44
CA THR A 197 -18.96 3.62 -7.35
C THR A 197 -18.50 4.06 -5.97
N LEU A 198 -17.25 4.51 -5.84
CA LEU A 198 -16.62 4.92 -4.58
C LEU A 198 -16.74 6.45 -4.42
N LYS A 199 -17.07 6.92 -3.21
CA LYS A 199 -17.42 8.34 -2.96
C LYS A 199 -16.21 9.20 -2.53
N THR A 200 -15.15 8.58 -2.06
CA THR A 200 -14.02 9.26 -1.39
C THR A 200 -12.69 9.12 -2.14
N VAL A 201 -12.74 8.76 -3.43
CA VAL A 201 -11.55 8.71 -4.27
C VAL A 201 -11.15 10.11 -4.68
N GLU A 202 -9.98 10.56 -4.22
CA GLU A 202 -9.43 11.89 -4.52
C GLU A 202 -8.47 11.84 -5.71
N ARG A 203 -7.85 10.67 -5.98
CA ARG A 203 -6.85 10.52 -7.02
C ARG A 203 -6.81 9.10 -7.56
N VAL A 204 -6.55 8.97 -8.86
CA VAL A 204 -6.25 7.72 -9.52
C VAL A 204 -4.87 7.82 -10.15
N GLU A 205 -4.01 6.84 -9.92
CA GLU A 205 -2.64 6.80 -10.42
C GLU A 205 -2.41 5.53 -11.24
N VAL A 206 -1.87 5.71 -12.45
CA VAL A 206 -1.34 4.63 -13.28
C VAL A 206 0.17 4.61 -13.12
N LEU A 207 0.71 3.55 -12.54
CA LEU A 207 2.14 3.37 -12.32
C LEU A 207 2.71 2.48 -13.45
N PRO A 208 3.60 3.00 -14.30
CA PRO A 208 4.24 2.16 -15.32
C PRO A 208 5.09 1.08 -14.65
N TYR A 209 4.90 -0.17 -15.09
CA TYR A 209 5.79 -1.26 -14.75
C TYR A 209 7.25 -0.94 -15.15
N HIS A 210 8.20 -1.34 -14.31
CA HIS A 210 9.63 -1.26 -14.61
C HIS A 210 10.39 -2.41 -13.94
N THR A 211 11.60 -2.67 -14.39
CA THR A 211 12.40 -3.84 -14.00
C THR A 211 13.35 -3.60 -12.82
N LEU A 212 13.25 -2.47 -12.11
CA LEU A 212 14.15 -2.11 -11.01
C LEU A 212 14.13 -3.09 -9.83
N GLY A 213 13.08 -3.90 -9.70
CA GLY A 213 13.02 -4.96 -8.69
C GLY A 213 13.81 -6.23 -9.06
N LYS A 214 14.16 -6.44 -10.34
CA LYS A 214 14.81 -7.67 -10.83
C LYS A 214 16.08 -8.05 -10.08
N PRO A 215 17.02 -7.12 -9.77
CA PRO A 215 18.24 -7.46 -9.02
C PRO A 215 17.96 -8.05 -7.62
N LYS A 216 16.85 -7.68 -6.97
CA LYS A 216 16.51 -8.24 -5.66
C LYS A 216 16.10 -9.72 -5.74
N TYR A 217 15.45 -10.13 -6.85
CA TYR A 217 15.15 -11.55 -7.08
C TYR A 217 16.44 -12.36 -7.23
N GLU A 218 17.40 -11.85 -7.99
CA GLU A 218 18.72 -12.49 -8.17
C GLU A 218 19.44 -12.63 -6.83
N GLN A 219 19.46 -11.58 -6.00
CA GLN A 219 20.06 -11.62 -4.65
C GLN A 219 19.39 -12.63 -3.73
N LEU A 220 18.10 -12.86 -3.89
CA LEU A 220 17.32 -13.83 -3.11
C LEU A 220 17.36 -15.24 -3.71
N GLY A 221 18.04 -15.45 -4.83
CA GLY A 221 18.06 -16.74 -5.54
C GLY A 221 16.70 -17.12 -6.14
N LEU A 222 15.85 -16.14 -6.44
CA LEU A 222 14.52 -16.33 -6.99
C LEU A 222 14.51 -16.03 -8.50
N SER A 223 13.72 -16.80 -9.25
CA SER A 223 13.43 -16.47 -10.65
C SER A 223 12.50 -15.27 -10.73
N TYR A 224 12.80 -14.30 -11.62
CA TYR A 224 11.92 -13.16 -11.85
C TYR A 224 10.69 -13.57 -12.65
N PRO A 225 9.45 -13.42 -12.10
CA PRO A 225 8.27 -14.04 -12.72
C PRO A 225 7.85 -13.44 -14.07
N LEU A 226 8.21 -12.18 -14.33
CA LEU A 226 7.84 -11.50 -15.59
C LEU A 226 8.87 -11.69 -16.72
N GLY A 227 10.01 -12.34 -16.45
CA GLY A 227 11.01 -12.64 -17.47
C GLY A 227 11.40 -11.39 -18.29
N ASP A 228 11.14 -11.45 -19.60
CA ASP A 228 11.44 -10.38 -20.55
C ASP A 228 10.21 -9.51 -20.90
N THR A 229 9.18 -9.49 -20.03
CA THR A 229 8.04 -8.59 -20.22
C THR A 229 8.54 -7.16 -20.38
N PRO A 230 8.20 -6.46 -21.48
CA PRO A 230 8.69 -5.11 -21.74
C PRO A 230 8.05 -4.10 -20.77
N ILE A 231 8.73 -2.98 -20.55
CA ILE A 231 8.12 -1.82 -19.91
C ILE A 231 7.05 -1.23 -20.86
N PRO A 232 5.96 -0.66 -20.33
CA PRO A 232 4.91 -0.08 -21.15
C PRO A 232 5.43 1.12 -21.95
N THR A 233 5.01 1.24 -23.20
CA THR A 233 5.30 2.40 -24.03
C THR A 233 4.56 3.65 -23.53
N ARG A 234 5.00 4.83 -23.96
CA ARG A 234 4.32 6.09 -23.65
C ARG A 234 2.86 6.07 -24.09
N GLU A 235 2.60 5.52 -25.29
CA GLU A 235 1.25 5.39 -25.85
C GLU A 235 0.35 4.50 -24.98
N GLN A 236 0.85 3.35 -24.51
CA GLN A 236 0.12 2.46 -23.59
C GLN A 236 -0.20 3.17 -22.27
N ILE A 237 0.76 3.91 -21.73
CA ILE A 237 0.58 4.66 -20.47
C ILE A 237 -0.48 5.76 -20.66
N ASP A 238 -0.38 6.56 -21.73
CA ASP A 238 -1.29 7.66 -21.99
C ASP A 238 -2.72 7.13 -22.26
N LYS A 239 -2.87 6.02 -22.96
CA LYS A 239 -4.14 5.32 -23.18
C LYS A 239 -4.76 4.81 -21.89
N ALA A 240 -3.99 4.14 -21.03
CA ALA A 240 -4.46 3.65 -19.73
C ALA A 240 -4.89 4.81 -18.84
N LYS A 241 -4.13 5.92 -18.82
CA LYS A 241 -4.50 7.13 -18.08
C LYS A 241 -5.79 7.75 -18.60
N ALA A 242 -5.96 7.86 -19.91
CA ALA A 242 -7.19 8.38 -20.51
C ALA A 242 -8.43 7.55 -20.13
N ILE A 243 -8.29 6.23 -19.99
CA ILE A 243 -9.40 5.37 -19.56
C ILE A 243 -9.66 5.48 -18.06
N LEU A 244 -8.62 5.44 -17.23
CA LEU A 244 -8.76 5.34 -15.77
C LEU A 244 -9.00 6.70 -15.09
N ILE A 245 -8.44 7.77 -15.65
CA ILE A 245 -8.50 9.09 -15.03
C ILE A 245 -9.55 9.98 -15.73
N GLY A 246 -9.69 9.85 -17.04
CA GLY A 246 -10.60 10.62 -17.89
C GLY A 246 -9.89 11.80 -18.54
#